data_e3e766cc131bd958a996983fe62cb94b
#
_entry.id   e3e766cc131bd958a996983fe62cb94b
#
_cell.length_a   1.000
_cell.length_b   1.000
_cell.length_c   1.000
_cell.angle_alpha   90.00
_cell.angle_beta   90.00
_cell.angle_gamma   90.00
#
_symmetry.space_group_name_H-M   'P 1'
#
loop_
_entity.id
_entity.type
_entity.pdbx_description
1 polymer ?
#
loop_
_entity_poly.entity_id
_entity_poly.type
_entity_poly.pdbx_seq_one_letter_code
_entity_poly.pdbx_strand_id
1 'polypeptide(L)'
;MVLTKLLEYFGFSFFPGEKTFSLPLDICPQKAIIVLVEIYVKEQFTMVYRMNVAGLQRDLPICKVTDSLYIAGFVIFGDQELTVACARELLKVAPEYDYIITAEAKGIPLAHEMARQSGAEKYFLARKGPKLYMTGVFESSVKSITTAKEQKLYLDTADAALMKGKKILIVDDVISTGESLLALEALVNKAGGIIAGRMAVLAEGDAQDRKDLIYLEKLPLFNPDGTVMG
;
A
#
# COMPACT_ATOMS: atom_id res chain seq x y z
N MET A 1 -28.69 -5.55 13.13
CA MET A 1 -29.29 -5.05 14.39
C MET A 1 -29.03 -3.55 14.61
N VAL A 2 -27.84 -3.01 14.34
CA VAL A 2 -27.55 -1.57 14.46
C VAL A 2 -28.22 -0.75 13.37
N LEU A 3 -28.17 -1.22 12.11
CA LEU A 3 -28.79 -0.57 10.96
C LEU A 3 -30.31 -0.42 11.14
N THR A 4 -30.96 -1.46 11.66
CA THR A 4 -32.41 -1.44 11.91
C THR A 4 -32.79 -0.37 12.94
N LYS A 5 -32.03 -0.24 14.03
CA LYS A 5 -32.27 0.77 15.06
C LYS A 5 -31.98 2.21 14.59
N LEU A 6 -30.99 2.39 13.71
CA LEU A 6 -30.71 3.71 13.13
C LEU A 6 -31.77 4.12 12.11
N LEU A 7 -32.25 3.21 11.31
CA LEU A 7 -33.35 3.45 10.37
C LEU A 7 -34.63 3.83 11.13
N GLU A 8 -34.93 3.14 12.25
CA GLU A 8 -36.03 3.49 13.16
C GLU A 8 -35.85 4.89 13.78
N TYR A 9 -34.63 5.25 14.17
CA TYR A 9 -34.32 6.58 14.75
C TYR A 9 -34.55 7.73 13.75
N PHE A 10 -34.36 7.48 12.46
CA PHE A 10 -34.64 8.43 11.39
C PHE A 10 -36.05 8.31 10.80
N GLY A 11 -36.94 7.55 11.45
CA GLY A 11 -38.36 7.41 11.05
C GLY A 11 -38.57 6.46 9.87
N PHE A 12 -37.63 5.54 9.61
CA PHE A 12 -37.82 4.50 8.60
C PHE A 12 -38.52 3.29 9.22
N SER A 13 -39.66 2.90 8.68
CA SER A 13 -40.37 1.69 9.09
C SER A 13 -39.90 0.51 8.23
N PHE A 14 -39.53 -0.58 8.89
CA PHE A 14 -39.14 -1.81 8.23
C PHE A 14 -40.36 -2.75 8.20
N PHE A 15 -40.92 -3.01 7.04
CA PHE A 15 -41.92 -4.06 6.86
C PHE A 15 -41.23 -5.34 6.38
N PRO A 16 -41.40 -6.48 7.08
CA PRO A 16 -40.83 -7.75 6.64
C PRO A 16 -41.49 -8.18 5.30
N GLY A 17 -40.74 -8.11 4.23
CA GLY A 17 -41.18 -8.57 2.90
C GLY A 17 -41.11 -7.56 1.77
N GLU A 18 -40.94 -6.28 1.99
CA GLU A 18 -40.82 -5.26 0.93
C GLU A 18 -39.42 -4.61 0.93
N LYS A 19 -38.80 -4.62 -0.25
CA LYS A 19 -37.47 -3.97 -0.51
C LYS A 19 -37.61 -2.47 -0.85
N THR A 20 -38.65 -1.79 -0.39
CA THR A 20 -38.89 -0.38 -0.69
C THR A 20 -38.62 0.48 0.53
N PHE A 21 -37.69 1.40 0.42
CA PHE A 21 -37.39 2.41 1.43
C PHE A 21 -38.21 3.67 1.15
N SER A 22 -39.03 4.14 2.08
CA SER A 22 -39.61 5.47 2.02
C SER A 22 -38.80 6.42 2.89
N LEU A 23 -38.28 7.50 2.28
CA LEU A 23 -37.60 8.57 2.99
C LEU A 23 -38.66 9.47 3.65
N PRO A 24 -38.46 9.94 4.92
CA PRO A 24 -39.25 11.03 5.46
C PRO A 24 -39.15 12.25 4.55
N LEU A 25 -40.27 12.93 4.32
CA LEU A 25 -40.42 14.03 3.36
C LEU A 25 -39.51 15.25 3.64
N ASP A 26 -38.90 15.32 4.81
CA ASP A 26 -38.12 16.48 5.28
C ASP A 26 -36.60 16.34 5.21
N ILE A 27 -36.06 15.17 4.78
CA ILE A 27 -34.62 14.97 4.66
C ILE A 27 -34.20 15.23 3.21
N CYS A 28 -33.33 16.24 3.04
CA CYS A 28 -32.68 16.49 1.76
C CYS A 28 -32.01 15.19 1.27
N PRO A 29 -32.32 14.68 0.06
CA PRO A 29 -31.79 13.40 -0.46
C PRO A 29 -30.27 13.30 -0.43
N GLN A 30 -29.56 14.42 -0.58
CA GLN A 30 -28.10 14.49 -0.50
C GLN A 30 -27.58 14.22 0.91
N LYS A 31 -28.27 14.70 1.96
CA LYS A 31 -27.89 14.39 3.35
C LYS A 31 -28.15 12.93 3.71
N ALA A 32 -29.26 12.35 3.21
CA ALA A 32 -29.56 10.93 3.41
C ALA A 32 -28.50 10.03 2.74
N ILE A 33 -28.05 10.37 1.53
CA ILE A 33 -26.99 9.65 0.84
C ILE A 33 -25.67 9.74 1.61
N ILE A 34 -25.29 10.92 2.12
CA ILE A 34 -24.07 11.09 2.91
C ILE A 34 -24.12 10.22 4.18
N VAL A 35 -25.24 10.26 4.91
CA VAL A 35 -25.40 9.44 6.12
C VAL A 35 -25.38 7.93 5.80
N LEU A 36 -26.03 7.50 4.72
CA LEU A 36 -25.99 6.09 4.28
C LEU A 36 -24.59 5.66 3.84
N VAL A 37 -23.86 6.53 3.17
CA VAL A 37 -22.45 6.28 2.79
C VAL A 37 -21.58 6.22 4.05
N GLU A 38 -21.74 7.12 5.01
CA GLU A 38 -21.00 7.09 6.28
C GLU A 38 -21.31 5.85 7.11
N ILE A 39 -22.57 5.41 7.15
CA ILE A 39 -22.98 4.17 7.83
C ILE A 39 -22.39 2.97 7.09
N TYR A 40 -22.51 2.91 5.77
CA TYR A 40 -21.97 1.83 4.94
C TYR A 40 -20.44 1.73 5.08
N VAL A 41 -19.75 2.86 5.05
CA VAL A 41 -18.30 2.94 5.29
C VAL A 41 -17.96 2.49 6.72
N LYS A 42 -18.73 2.92 7.74
CA LYS A 42 -18.52 2.52 9.12
C LYS A 42 -18.79 1.03 9.37
N GLU A 43 -19.78 0.43 8.72
CA GLU A 43 -20.06 -1.01 8.82
C GLU A 43 -19.01 -1.86 8.10
N GLN A 44 -18.39 -1.36 7.04
CA GLN A 44 -17.26 -2.01 6.36
C GLN A 44 -15.98 -2.00 7.20
N PHE A 45 -15.82 -1.04 8.14
CA PHE A 45 -14.65 -0.88 8.99
C PHE A 45 -14.92 -1.19 10.47
N THR A 46 -15.74 -2.23 10.75
CA THR A 46 -16.02 -2.63 12.14
C THR A 46 -14.83 -3.28 12.83
N MET A 47 -13.86 -3.80 12.09
CA MET A 47 -12.66 -4.42 12.64
C MET A 47 -11.42 -3.57 12.32
N VAL A 48 -10.62 -3.28 13.34
CA VAL A 48 -9.36 -2.57 13.18
C VAL A 48 -8.23 -3.35 13.85
N TYR A 49 -7.07 -3.33 13.24
CA TYR A 49 -5.85 -3.84 13.82
C TYR A 49 -4.99 -2.66 14.29
N ARG A 50 -4.77 -2.58 15.59
CA ARG A 50 -3.91 -1.56 16.16
C ARG A 50 -2.47 -2.03 16.16
N MET A 51 -1.59 -1.28 15.49
CA MET A 51 -0.17 -1.60 15.48
C MET A 51 0.70 -0.38 15.80
N ASN A 52 1.91 -0.65 16.23
CA ASN A 52 2.95 0.37 16.41
C ASN A 52 3.94 0.26 15.25
N VAL A 53 4.15 1.35 14.53
CA VAL A 53 5.11 1.44 13.41
C VAL A 53 5.99 2.65 13.63
N ALA A 54 7.30 2.46 13.65
CA ALA A 54 8.27 3.53 13.88
C ALA A 54 8.00 4.37 15.16
N GLY A 55 7.44 3.74 16.22
CA GLY A 55 7.07 4.38 17.48
C GLY A 55 5.72 5.08 17.48
N LEU A 56 4.95 5.02 16.39
CA LEU A 56 3.64 5.63 16.24
C LEU A 56 2.53 4.58 16.17
N GLN A 57 1.46 4.79 16.92
CA GLN A 57 0.29 3.91 16.86
C GLN A 57 -0.63 4.30 15.71
N ARG A 58 -1.09 3.28 14.95
CA ARG A 58 -2.09 3.44 13.88
C ARG A 58 -3.12 2.34 13.96
N ASP A 59 -4.37 2.69 13.72
CA ASP A 59 -5.49 1.77 13.60
C ASP A 59 -5.72 1.47 12.11
N LEU A 60 -5.41 0.25 11.70
CA LEU A 60 -5.52 -0.20 10.33
C LEU A 60 -6.86 -0.92 10.12
N PRO A 61 -7.67 -0.55 9.12
CA PRO A 61 -8.91 -1.25 8.84
C PRO A 61 -8.63 -2.68 8.37
N ILE A 62 -9.35 -3.66 8.91
CA ILE A 62 -9.29 -5.04 8.44
C ILE A 62 -10.24 -5.19 7.26
N CYS A 63 -9.68 -5.58 6.11
CA CYS A 63 -10.36 -5.64 4.82
C CYS A 63 -10.42 -7.08 4.31
N LYS A 64 -11.58 -7.48 3.79
CA LYS A 64 -11.79 -8.79 3.17
C LYS A 64 -11.05 -8.88 1.83
N VAL A 65 -10.26 -9.94 1.65
CA VAL A 65 -9.63 -10.30 0.37
C VAL A 65 -10.36 -11.48 -0.27
N THR A 66 -10.60 -12.56 0.52
CA THR A 66 -11.40 -13.73 0.12
C THR A 66 -12.36 -14.09 1.25
N ASP A 67 -13.13 -15.16 1.09
CA ASP A 67 -14.02 -15.64 2.17
C ASP A 67 -13.27 -16.15 3.40
N SER A 68 -11.98 -16.51 3.24
CA SER A 68 -11.13 -17.03 4.32
C SER A 68 -9.93 -16.17 4.67
N LEU A 69 -9.66 -15.09 3.93
CA LEU A 69 -8.48 -14.25 4.11
C LEU A 69 -8.85 -12.78 4.19
N TYR A 70 -8.37 -12.13 5.26
CA TYR A 70 -8.48 -10.70 5.49
C TYR A 70 -7.08 -10.13 5.73
N ILE A 71 -6.91 -8.85 5.39
CA ILE A 71 -5.65 -8.10 5.55
C ILE A 71 -5.91 -6.81 6.32
N ALA A 72 -4.90 -6.27 6.98
CA ALA A 72 -4.98 -4.92 7.52
C ALA A 72 -4.53 -3.91 6.46
N GLY A 73 -5.41 -2.97 6.14
CA GLY A 73 -5.18 -1.97 5.09
C GLY A 73 -4.18 -0.90 5.53
N PHE A 74 -2.89 -1.11 5.26
CA PHE A 74 -1.88 -0.08 5.48
C PHE A 74 -1.86 0.92 4.33
N VAL A 75 -2.06 2.19 4.64
CA VAL A 75 -2.06 3.29 3.66
C VAL A 75 -1.22 4.44 4.20
N ILE A 76 -0.02 4.61 3.64
CA ILE A 76 0.92 5.67 4.02
C ILE A 76 0.58 7.03 3.42
N PHE A 77 -0.30 7.07 2.38
CA PHE A 77 -0.71 8.31 1.74
C PHE A 77 -1.37 9.27 2.72
N GLY A 78 -0.90 10.51 2.76
CA GLY A 78 -1.46 11.56 3.61
C GLY A 78 -1.01 11.50 5.07
N ASP A 79 -0.40 10.39 5.52
CA ASP A 79 0.16 10.29 6.88
C ASP A 79 1.62 10.78 6.89
N GLN A 80 1.77 12.09 6.97
CA GLN A 80 3.09 12.73 6.94
C GLN A 80 3.95 12.34 8.14
N GLU A 81 3.37 12.32 9.34
CA GLU A 81 4.08 11.99 10.57
C GLU A 81 4.67 10.57 10.50
N LEU A 82 3.85 9.59 10.07
CA LEU A 82 4.27 8.21 9.90
C LEU A 82 5.33 8.07 8.81
N THR A 83 5.15 8.75 7.68
CA THR A 83 6.11 8.73 6.57
C THR A 83 7.50 9.21 7.02
N VAL A 84 7.55 10.34 7.75
CA VAL A 84 8.79 10.90 8.28
C VAL A 84 9.45 9.95 9.27
N ALA A 85 8.67 9.37 10.18
CA ALA A 85 9.17 8.43 11.18
C ALA A 85 9.71 7.14 10.53
N CYS A 86 8.96 6.54 9.61
CA CYS A 86 9.37 5.32 8.91
C CYS A 86 10.64 5.54 8.08
N ALA A 87 10.72 6.64 7.34
CA ALA A 87 11.93 6.99 6.57
C ALA A 87 13.16 7.10 7.48
N ARG A 88 13.02 7.76 8.62
CA ARG A 88 14.11 7.91 9.61
C ARG A 88 14.57 6.57 10.16
N GLU A 89 13.65 5.69 10.54
CA GLU A 89 14.01 4.39 11.12
C GLU A 89 14.63 3.46 10.06
N LEU A 90 14.11 3.45 8.82
CA LEU A 90 14.68 2.69 7.73
C LEU A 90 16.09 3.16 7.37
N LEU A 91 16.34 4.48 7.33
CA LEU A 91 17.65 5.03 7.01
C LEU A 91 18.74 4.63 8.03
N LYS A 92 18.39 4.36 9.30
CA LYS A 92 19.36 3.89 10.31
C LYS A 92 19.95 2.53 10.01
N VAL A 93 19.21 1.70 9.25
CA VAL A 93 19.58 0.30 8.95
C VAL A 93 19.77 0.07 7.46
N ALA A 94 19.69 1.11 6.65
CA ALA A 94 19.89 1.03 5.21
C ALA A 94 21.34 0.64 4.88
N PRO A 95 21.57 -0.28 3.93
CA PRO A 95 22.91 -0.53 3.41
C PRO A 95 23.42 0.72 2.65
N GLU A 96 24.69 0.73 2.30
CA GLU A 96 25.23 1.78 1.42
C GLU A 96 24.58 1.71 0.03
N TYR A 97 24.09 2.83 -0.48
CA TYR A 97 23.42 2.95 -1.79
C TYR A 97 23.74 4.29 -2.47
N ASP A 98 23.61 4.31 -3.81
CA ASP A 98 23.72 5.54 -4.61
C ASP A 98 22.35 6.17 -4.84
N TYR A 99 21.32 5.36 -5.12
CA TYR A 99 19.95 5.82 -5.43
C TYR A 99 18.89 4.92 -4.81
N ILE A 100 17.72 5.51 -4.57
CA ILE A 100 16.50 4.81 -4.18
C ILE A 100 15.62 4.61 -5.40
N ILE A 101 14.95 3.44 -5.48
CA ILE A 101 13.87 3.19 -6.44
C ILE A 101 12.65 2.66 -5.73
N THR A 102 11.47 3.10 -6.18
CA THR A 102 10.18 2.56 -5.77
C THR A 102 9.25 2.37 -6.96
N ALA A 103 8.21 1.55 -6.79
CA ALA A 103 7.15 1.41 -7.78
C ALA A 103 5.96 2.32 -7.48
N GLU A 104 5.22 2.71 -8.52
CA GLU A 104 3.93 3.37 -8.40
C GLU A 104 2.94 2.43 -7.66
N ALA A 105 2.26 2.84 -6.52
CA ALA A 105 2.16 4.22 -6.10
C ALA A 105 2.52 4.43 -4.62
N LYS A 106 2.24 3.48 -3.69
CA LYS A 106 2.24 3.72 -2.25
C LYS A 106 3.62 3.92 -1.64
N GLY A 107 4.66 3.35 -2.23
CA GLY A 107 6.05 3.59 -1.82
C GLY A 107 6.58 5.00 -2.13
N ILE A 108 5.88 5.80 -2.96
CA ILE A 108 6.36 7.13 -3.39
C ILE A 108 6.62 8.08 -2.21
N PRO A 109 5.70 8.30 -1.24
CA PRO A 109 5.95 9.20 -0.12
C PRO A 109 7.18 8.78 0.69
N LEU A 110 7.32 7.46 0.92
CA LEU A 110 8.45 6.91 1.67
C LEU A 110 9.78 7.14 0.94
N ALA A 111 9.85 6.81 -0.34
CA ALA A 111 11.06 6.99 -1.15
C ALA A 111 11.45 8.46 -1.25
N HIS A 112 10.48 9.37 -1.42
CA HIS A 112 10.70 10.81 -1.40
C HIS A 112 11.29 11.27 -0.07
N GLU A 113 10.69 10.86 1.04
CA GLU A 113 11.12 11.28 2.37
C GLU A 113 12.48 10.68 2.75
N MET A 114 12.75 9.43 2.39
CA MET A 114 14.08 8.84 2.57
C MET A 114 15.15 9.59 1.76
N ALA A 115 14.87 9.94 0.49
CA ALA A 115 15.78 10.75 -0.32
C ALA A 115 16.01 12.14 0.31
N ARG A 116 14.94 12.81 0.77
CA ARG A 116 15.04 14.10 1.45
C ARG A 116 15.90 14.04 2.72
N GLN A 117 15.69 13.04 3.58
CA GLN A 117 16.43 12.90 4.84
C GLN A 117 17.89 12.50 4.62
N SER A 118 18.19 11.71 3.60
CA SER A 118 19.57 11.33 3.24
C SER A 118 20.32 12.40 2.44
N GLY A 119 19.66 13.48 2.03
CA GLY A 119 20.25 14.53 1.22
C GLY A 119 20.45 14.13 -0.25
N ALA A 120 19.78 13.06 -0.71
CA ALA A 120 19.84 12.62 -2.10
C ALA A 120 19.06 13.60 -3.00
N GLU A 121 19.65 13.99 -4.12
CA GLU A 121 19.01 14.91 -5.07
C GLU A 121 17.88 14.24 -5.86
N LYS A 122 17.90 12.90 -5.97
CA LYS A 122 16.98 12.15 -6.84
C LYS A 122 16.69 10.75 -6.28
N TYR A 123 15.46 10.29 -6.51
CA TYR A 123 15.07 8.89 -6.45
C TYR A 123 14.37 8.50 -7.74
N PHE A 124 14.32 7.22 -8.06
CA PHE A 124 13.67 6.71 -9.27
C PHE A 124 12.26 6.21 -8.96
N LEU A 125 11.36 6.44 -9.91
CA LEU A 125 9.97 5.98 -9.84
C LEU A 125 9.65 5.09 -11.02
N ALA A 126 9.53 3.78 -10.77
CA ALA A 126 9.06 2.83 -11.75
C ALA A 126 7.53 2.96 -11.90
N ARG A 127 7.08 3.27 -13.12
CA ARG A 127 5.68 3.52 -13.45
C ARG A 127 4.99 2.25 -13.93
N LYS A 128 3.67 2.14 -13.71
CA LYS A 128 2.83 1.04 -14.23
C LYS A 128 2.43 1.21 -15.71
N GLY A 129 2.81 2.32 -16.32
CA GLY A 129 2.59 2.61 -17.73
C GLY A 129 3.48 3.76 -18.21
N PRO A 130 3.82 3.81 -19.50
CA PRO A 130 4.62 4.88 -20.07
C PRO A 130 3.87 6.22 -19.97
N LYS A 131 4.62 7.32 -19.85
CA LYS A 131 4.08 8.68 -19.75
C LYS A 131 4.58 9.52 -20.92
N LEU A 132 3.76 10.48 -21.36
CA LEU A 132 4.07 11.34 -22.51
C LEU A 132 5.32 12.21 -22.31
N TYR A 133 5.71 12.48 -21.09
CA TYR A 133 6.90 13.28 -20.77
C TYR A 133 8.21 12.48 -20.80
N MET A 134 8.15 11.15 -20.93
CA MET A 134 9.36 10.32 -21.02
C MET A 134 10.07 10.59 -22.34
N THR A 135 11.37 10.86 -22.27
CA THR A 135 12.22 11.07 -23.45
C THR A 135 12.51 9.79 -24.22
N GLY A 136 12.38 8.66 -23.54
CA GLY A 136 12.43 7.29 -24.06
C GLY A 136 11.86 6.35 -23.02
N VAL A 137 11.35 5.19 -23.48
CA VAL A 137 10.71 4.21 -22.62
C VAL A 137 11.66 3.03 -22.39
N PHE A 138 12.10 2.87 -21.15
CA PHE A 138 12.79 1.68 -20.66
C PHE A 138 11.79 0.82 -19.91
N GLU A 139 11.53 -0.40 -20.36
CA GLU A 139 10.55 -1.30 -19.74
C GLU A 139 11.19 -2.59 -19.27
N SER A 140 10.61 -3.18 -18.24
CA SER A 140 10.87 -4.54 -17.82
C SER A 140 9.54 -5.23 -17.53
N SER A 141 9.43 -6.51 -17.89
CA SER A 141 8.26 -7.31 -17.61
C SER A 141 8.64 -8.58 -16.85
N VAL A 142 7.82 -8.93 -15.87
CA VAL A 142 7.96 -10.18 -15.11
C VAL A 142 6.62 -10.90 -15.14
N LYS A 143 6.65 -12.17 -15.51
CA LYS A 143 5.48 -13.04 -15.38
C LYS A 143 5.44 -13.55 -13.95
N SER A 144 4.33 -13.32 -13.27
CA SER A 144 4.08 -13.92 -11.97
C SER A 144 4.03 -15.44 -12.09
N ILE A 145 4.66 -16.14 -11.15
CA ILE A 145 4.60 -17.60 -11.08
C ILE A 145 3.22 -18.08 -10.59
N THR A 146 2.56 -17.24 -9.79
CA THR A 146 1.30 -17.56 -9.10
C THR A 146 0.06 -17.07 -9.83
N THR A 147 0.18 -15.98 -10.58
CA THR A 147 -0.92 -15.40 -11.36
C THR A 147 -0.46 -15.26 -12.81
N ALA A 148 -1.33 -15.61 -13.78
CA ALA A 148 -1.02 -15.45 -15.21
C ALA A 148 -0.86 -13.97 -15.65
N LYS A 149 -0.76 -13.05 -14.70
CA LYS A 149 -0.60 -11.61 -14.97
C LYS A 149 0.87 -11.26 -15.16
N GLU A 150 1.16 -10.65 -16.29
CA GLU A 150 2.44 -10.00 -16.59
C GLU A 150 2.46 -8.64 -15.88
N GLN A 151 3.47 -8.41 -15.02
CA GLN A 151 3.70 -7.09 -14.43
C GLN A 151 4.76 -6.37 -15.26
N LYS A 152 4.39 -5.19 -15.77
CA LYS A 152 5.29 -4.31 -16.51
C LYS A 152 5.59 -3.06 -15.70
N LEU A 153 6.85 -2.71 -15.66
CA LEU A 153 7.32 -1.46 -15.08
C LEU A 153 8.11 -0.67 -16.11
N TYR A 154 7.98 0.65 -16.02
CA TYR A 154 8.52 1.59 -16.99
C TYR A 154 9.32 2.68 -16.28
N LEU A 155 10.48 3.02 -16.87
CA LEU A 155 11.30 4.17 -16.51
C LEU A 155 11.55 5.05 -17.72
N ASP A 156 11.92 6.30 -17.48
CA ASP A 156 12.59 7.08 -18.52
C ASP A 156 13.96 6.48 -18.83
N THR A 157 14.33 6.42 -20.11
CA THR A 157 15.63 5.89 -20.55
C THR A 157 16.79 6.63 -19.90
N ALA A 158 16.67 7.94 -19.67
CA ALA A 158 17.68 8.73 -18.98
C ALA A 158 17.87 8.26 -17.51
N ASP A 159 16.78 7.96 -16.82
CA ASP A 159 16.83 7.43 -15.45
C ASP A 159 17.46 6.03 -15.40
N ALA A 160 17.08 5.16 -16.34
CA ALA A 160 17.68 3.83 -16.45
C ALA A 160 19.20 3.89 -16.71
N ALA A 161 19.65 4.83 -17.53
CA ALA A 161 21.08 5.02 -17.80
C ALA A 161 21.87 5.43 -16.57
N LEU A 162 21.29 6.22 -15.66
CA LEU A 162 21.91 6.61 -14.38
C LEU A 162 22.11 5.45 -13.41
N MET A 163 21.35 4.36 -13.55
CA MET A 163 21.49 3.20 -12.67
C MET A 163 22.67 2.30 -13.00
N LYS A 164 23.24 2.41 -14.21
CA LYS A 164 24.30 1.50 -14.66
C LYS A 164 25.51 1.53 -13.74
N GLY A 165 25.85 0.36 -13.14
CA GLY A 165 26.94 0.19 -12.19
C GLY A 165 26.72 0.84 -10.82
N LYS A 166 25.53 1.39 -10.53
CA LYS A 166 25.17 2.05 -9.29
C LYS A 166 24.48 1.12 -8.32
N LYS A 167 24.70 1.34 -7.04
CA LYS A 167 24.02 0.64 -5.93
C LYS A 167 22.62 1.19 -5.75
N ILE A 168 21.59 0.38 -6.03
CA ILE A 168 20.19 0.78 -6.01
C ILE A 168 19.48 0.14 -4.81
N LEU A 169 18.91 0.98 -3.95
CA LEU A 169 18.07 0.57 -2.84
C LEU A 169 16.60 0.53 -3.28
N ILE A 170 15.99 -0.65 -3.24
CA ILE A 170 14.58 -0.83 -3.54
C ILE A 170 13.77 -0.60 -2.27
N VAL A 171 12.74 0.26 -2.35
CA VAL A 171 11.92 0.66 -1.19
C VAL A 171 10.44 0.57 -1.55
N ASP A 172 9.62 0.01 -0.65
CA ASP A 172 8.16 0.03 -0.78
C ASP A 172 7.48 0.25 0.59
N ASP A 173 6.18 0.49 0.61
CA ASP A 173 5.41 0.60 1.86
C ASP A 173 5.15 -0.77 2.48
N VAL A 174 4.62 -1.72 1.73
CA VAL A 174 4.33 -3.10 2.16
C VAL A 174 4.84 -4.09 1.11
N ILE A 175 5.61 -5.06 1.53
CA ILE A 175 5.94 -6.22 0.71
C ILE A 175 5.18 -7.43 1.24
N SER A 176 4.37 -8.05 0.38
CA SER A 176 3.58 -9.24 0.70
C SER A 176 3.97 -10.41 -0.21
N THR A 177 3.34 -10.62 -1.36
CA THR A 177 3.72 -11.70 -2.29
C THR A 177 5.09 -11.50 -2.95
N GLY A 178 5.60 -10.27 -2.92
CA GLY A 178 6.88 -9.92 -3.56
C GLY A 178 6.83 -9.74 -5.08
N GLU A 179 5.66 -9.85 -5.72
CA GLU A 179 5.56 -9.69 -7.18
C GLU A 179 6.04 -8.32 -7.67
N SER A 180 5.63 -7.23 -6.98
CA SER A 180 6.10 -5.88 -7.30
C SER A 180 7.60 -5.72 -7.06
N LEU A 181 8.12 -6.36 -6.02
CA LEU A 181 9.55 -6.38 -5.72
C LEU A 181 10.34 -7.09 -6.83
N LEU A 182 9.90 -8.27 -7.27
CA LEU A 182 10.52 -8.99 -8.39
C LEU A 182 10.54 -8.17 -9.68
N ALA A 183 9.46 -7.42 -9.96
CA ALA A 183 9.41 -6.56 -11.12
C ALA A 183 10.40 -5.39 -11.03
N LEU A 184 10.57 -4.80 -9.83
CA LEU A 184 11.59 -3.78 -9.58
C LEU A 184 13.01 -4.34 -9.71
N GLU A 185 13.27 -5.52 -9.15
CA GLU A 185 14.57 -6.20 -9.26
C GLU A 185 14.95 -6.45 -10.73
N ALA A 186 14.00 -6.96 -11.52
CA ALA A 186 14.21 -7.19 -12.94
C ALA A 186 14.49 -5.89 -13.71
N LEU A 187 13.81 -4.80 -13.33
CA LEU A 187 14.02 -3.48 -13.94
C LEU A 187 15.42 -2.94 -13.62
N VAL A 188 15.84 -2.99 -12.34
CA VAL A 188 17.17 -2.56 -11.89
C VAL A 188 18.27 -3.37 -12.56
N ASN A 189 18.15 -4.71 -12.59
CA ASN A 189 19.12 -5.60 -13.22
C ASN A 189 19.20 -5.33 -14.73
N LYS A 190 18.07 -5.14 -15.43
CA LYS A 190 18.04 -4.81 -16.86
C LYS A 190 18.70 -3.46 -17.15
N ALA A 191 18.60 -2.49 -16.22
CA ALA A 191 19.29 -1.19 -16.32
C ALA A 191 20.80 -1.29 -16.01
N GLY A 192 21.28 -2.44 -15.57
CA GLY A 192 22.69 -2.65 -15.18
C GLY A 192 23.01 -2.09 -13.80
N GLY A 193 22.02 -1.83 -12.96
CA GLY A 193 22.16 -1.46 -11.56
C GLY A 193 22.51 -2.64 -10.67
N ILE A 194 23.09 -2.37 -9.52
CA ILE A 194 23.43 -3.35 -8.49
C ILE A 194 22.42 -3.19 -7.34
N ILE A 195 21.65 -4.21 -7.03
CA ILE A 195 20.70 -4.15 -5.91
C ILE A 195 21.47 -4.11 -4.61
N ALA A 196 21.44 -2.95 -3.92
CA ALA A 196 22.10 -2.75 -2.64
C ALA A 196 21.32 -3.36 -1.48
N GLY A 197 20.00 -3.30 -1.56
CA GLY A 197 19.08 -3.83 -0.55
C GLY A 197 17.63 -3.69 -0.96
N ARG A 198 16.77 -4.29 -0.17
CA ARG A 198 15.32 -4.27 -0.29
C ARG A 198 14.75 -3.87 1.04
N MET A 199 13.94 -2.83 1.06
CA MET A 199 13.39 -2.28 2.30
C MET A 199 11.90 -2.03 2.17
N ALA A 200 11.18 -2.24 3.26
CA ALA A 200 9.77 -1.88 3.37
C ALA A 200 9.43 -1.36 4.76
N VAL A 201 8.34 -0.63 4.89
CA VAL A 201 7.80 -0.32 6.23
C VAL A 201 7.29 -1.62 6.85
N LEU A 202 6.51 -2.40 6.12
CA LEU A 202 5.91 -3.63 6.61
C LEU A 202 6.21 -4.82 5.70
N ALA A 203 6.38 -5.99 6.32
CA ALA A 203 6.38 -7.28 5.64
C ALA A 203 5.12 -8.06 6.00
N GLU A 204 4.35 -8.51 4.99
CA GLU A 204 3.09 -9.23 5.15
C GLU A 204 3.20 -10.67 4.65
N GLY A 205 2.60 -11.61 5.38
CA GLY A 205 2.59 -13.03 5.00
C GLY A 205 4.00 -13.59 4.81
N ASP A 206 4.23 -14.31 3.72
CA ASP A 206 5.50 -15.00 3.43
C ASP A 206 6.72 -14.04 3.31
N ALA A 207 6.48 -12.76 3.05
CA ALA A 207 7.56 -11.77 3.02
C ALA A 207 8.26 -11.60 4.37
N GLN A 208 7.61 -11.96 5.48
CA GLN A 208 8.19 -11.88 6.83
C GLN A 208 9.38 -12.84 7.04
N ASP A 209 9.46 -13.91 6.26
CA ASP A 209 10.51 -14.92 6.38
C ASP A 209 11.70 -14.66 5.43
N ARG A 210 11.62 -13.65 4.59
CA ARG A 210 12.67 -13.27 3.65
C ARG A 210 13.90 -12.73 4.39
N LYS A 211 15.06 -13.33 4.14
CA LYS A 211 16.34 -12.93 4.73
C LYS A 211 17.01 -11.76 4.02
N ASP A 212 16.57 -11.47 2.81
CA ASP A 212 17.08 -10.40 1.95
C ASP A 212 16.21 -9.12 1.98
N LEU A 213 15.20 -9.08 2.86
CA LEU A 213 14.30 -7.95 3.07
C LEU A 213 14.52 -7.33 4.45
N ILE A 214 14.73 -6.04 4.49
CA ILE A 214 14.78 -5.23 5.71
C ILE A 214 13.40 -4.55 5.86
N TYR A 215 12.75 -4.72 6.99
CA TYR A 215 11.46 -4.08 7.28
C TYR A 215 11.38 -3.65 8.75
N LEU A 216 10.48 -2.70 9.03
CA LEU A 216 10.32 -2.19 10.39
C LEU A 216 9.44 -3.12 11.23
N GLU A 217 8.30 -3.56 10.69
CA GLU A 217 7.34 -4.36 11.44
C GLU A 217 6.67 -5.43 10.57
N LYS A 218 6.17 -6.48 11.23
CA LYS A 218 5.39 -7.54 10.61
C LYS A 218 3.92 -7.13 10.52
N LEU A 219 3.31 -7.30 9.33
CA LEU A 219 1.88 -7.13 9.14
C LEU A 219 1.22 -8.52 9.08
N PRO A 220 0.41 -8.90 10.08
CA PRO A 220 -0.22 -10.19 10.08
C PRO A 220 -1.33 -10.31 9.03
N LEU A 221 -1.66 -11.54 8.67
CA LEU A 221 -2.88 -11.90 7.97
C LEU A 221 -3.99 -12.22 8.98
N PHE A 222 -5.25 -12.13 8.58
CA PHE A 222 -6.38 -12.25 9.48
C PHE A 222 -7.42 -13.26 9.00
N ASN A 223 -8.04 -13.93 9.95
CA ASN A 223 -9.24 -14.74 9.76
C ASN A 223 -10.47 -13.84 9.53
N PRO A 224 -11.59 -14.38 9.02
CA PRO A 224 -12.84 -13.62 8.82
C PRO A 224 -13.41 -12.97 10.07
N ASP A 225 -13.10 -13.49 11.26
CA ASP A 225 -13.50 -12.95 12.56
C ASP A 225 -12.58 -11.84 13.10
N GLY A 226 -11.51 -11.48 12.35
CA GLY A 226 -10.55 -10.46 12.71
C GLY A 226 -9.42 -10.93 13.61
N THR A 227 -9.34 -12.21 13.94
CA THR A 227 -8.20 -12.78 14.67
C THR A 227 -7.00 -12.95 13.75
N VAL A 228 -5.79 -12.79 14.30
CA VAL A 228 -4.55 -13.00 13.55
C VAL A 228 -4.43 -14.46 13.13
N MET A 229 -4.09 -14.71 11.88
CA MET A 229 -3.76 -16.05 11.40
C MET A 229 -2.43 -16.51 12.00
N GLY A 230 -2.41 -17.74 12.52
CA GLY A 230 -1.20 -18.35 13.11
C GLY A 230 -0.24 -18.89 12.08
#